data_a8ad42ccd234234a53c7d3981970eb8d
#
_entry.id   a8ad42ccd234234a53c7d3981970eb8d
#
_cell.length_a   1.000
_cell.length_b   1.000
_cell.length_c   1.000
_cell.angle_alpha   90.00
_cell.angle_beta   90.00
_cell.angle_gamma   90.00
#
_symmetry.space_group_name_H-M   'P 1'
#
loop_
_entity.id
_entity.type
_entity.pdbx_description
1 polymer ?
#
loop_
_entity_poly.entity_id
_entity_poly.type
_entity_poly.pdbx_seq_one_letter_code
_entity_poly.pdbx_strand_id
1 'polypeptide(L)'
;MSRKKNWEKKKKFSKGKQIKKDRFKLKKRDLREFEKQGLIKEGTFIGNQKGFGFVELENEEDDIFIPANSVGTAMHQDKVRVLVKKKSGSGKRQEGTVVEILERGTTEVVGTFQRERDYGFVLCDNQKYAKDIYIAAKNSKGVRDGDKVVAEIIDYGDERHKPEGRIKEDMGSINAPGTDILAIVKSFNIPSEFPPKVITQAGRVPDHVVDAARDDRMDLTHLQTVTIDGEDA
;
A
#
# COMPACT_ATOMS: atom_id res chain seq x y z
N MET A 1 -12.85 -47.55 -22.38
CA MET A 1 -13.17 -46.54 -21.34
C MET A 1 -12.15 -45.37 -21.23
N SER A 2 -11.03 -45.35 -21.94
CA SER A 2 -9.94 -44.36 -21.81
C SER A 2 -10.13 -43.06 -22.63
N ARG A 3 -10.86 -43.04 -23.72
CA ARG A 3 -11.00 -41.86 -24.60
C ARG A 3 -11.93 -40.75 -24.08
N LYS A 4 -12.97 -41.08 -23.30
CA LYS A 4 -13.90 -40.10 -22.71
C LYS A 4 -13.26 -39.22 -21.61
N LYS A 5 -12.38 -39.80 -20.75
CA LYS A 5 -11.69 -39.05 -19.70
C LYS A 5 -10.70 -38.01 -20.24
N ASN A 6 -10.12 -38.29 -21.41
CA ASN A 6 -9.15 -37.37 -22.04
C ASN A 6 -9.84 -36.18 -22.72
N TRP A 7 -11.10 -36.36 -23.18
CA TRP A 7 -11.88 -35.30 -23.84
C TRP A 7 -12.45 -34.33 -22.81
N GLU A 8 -12.86 -34.78 -21.62
CA GLU A 8 -13.27 -33.91 -20.52
C GLU A 8 -12.12 -33.10 -19.93
N LYS A 9 -10.90 -33.65 -19.86
CA LYS A 9 -9.71 -32.90 -19.51
C LYS A 9 -9.37 -31.81 -20.53
N LYS A 10 -9.51 -32.07 -21.84
CA LYS A 10 -9.34 -31.06 -22.89
C LYS A 10 -10.41 -29.98 -22.88
N LYS A 11 -11.67 -30.29 -22.52
CA LYS A 11 -12.74 -29.29 -22.34
C LYS A 11 -12.52 -28.40 -21.15
N LYS A 12 -11.94 -28.90 -20.02
CA LYS A 12 -11.54 -28.08 -18.87
C LYS A 12 -10.38 -27.14 -19.23
N PHE A 13 -9.44 -27.56 -20.08
CA PHE A 13 -8.33 -26.72 -20.55
C PHE A 13 -8.76 -25.64 -21.56
N SER A 14 -9.79 -25.89 -22.39
CA SER A 14 -10.33 -24.87 -23.32
C SER A 14 -11.17 -23.80 -22.62
N LYS A 15 -11.80 -24.12 -21.46
CA LYS A 15 -12.45 -23.12 -20.60
C LYS A 15 -11.45 -22.12 -19.98
N GLY A 16 -10.20 -22.51 -19.75
CA GLY A 16 -9.13 -21.61 -19.35
C GLY A 16 -8.80 -20.51 -20.39
N LYS A 17 -9.11 -20.72 -21.67
CA LYS A 17 -8.96 -19.71 -22.72
C LYS A 17 -10.12 -18.70 -22.77
N GLN A 18 -11.28 -19.02 -22.22
CA GLN A 18 -12.46 -18.14 -22.18
C GLN A 18 -12.48 -17.22 -20.93
N ILE A 19 -11.67 -17.52 -19.91
CA ILE A 19 -11.48 -16.68 -18.70
C ILE A 19 -10.80 -15.33 -19.03
N LYS A 20 -10.33 -15.13 -20.26
CA LYS A 20 -9.66 -13.90 -20.71
C LYS A 20 -10.57 -12.66 -20.82
N LYS A 21 -11.90 -12.78 -20.74
CA LYS A 21 -12.83 -11.66 -20.92
C LYS A 21 -13.47 -11.12 -19.63
N ASP A 22 -13.50 -11.93 -18.54
CA ASP A 22 -14.07 -11.52 -17.25
C ASP A 22 -13.07 -11.80 -16.10
N ARG A 23 -11.89 -11.19 -16.14
CA ARG A 23 -10.73 -11.55 -15.30
C ARG A 23 -10.92 -11.35 -13.79
N PHE A 24 -11.90 -10.57 -13.36
CA PHE A 24 -12.08 -10.18 -11.96
C PHE A 24 -13.35 -10.72 -11.28
N LYS A 25 -14.16 -11.56 -11.93
CA LYS A 25 -15.38 -12.16 -11.34
C LYS A 25 -15.35 -13.69 -11.42
N LEU A 26 -14.38 -14.30 -10.74
CA LEU A 26 -14.50 -15.72 -10.43
C LEU A 26 -15.71 -15.93 -9.52
N LYS A 27 -16.66 -16.80 -9.95
CA LYS A 27 -17.80 -17.16 -9.09
C LYS A 27 -17.24 -17.83 -7.83
N LYS A 28 -17.84 -17.58 -6.67
CA LYS A 28 -17.45 -18.21 -5.37
C LYS A 28 -17.25 -19.74 -5.46
N ARG A 29 -17.98 -20.40 -6.37
CA ARG A 29 -17.86 -21.84 -6.60
C ARG A 29 -16.52 -22.21 -7.26
N ASP A 30 -16.07 -21.41 -8.22
CA ASP A 30 -14.83 -21.68 -8.95
C ASP A 30 -13.61 -21.37 -8.07
N LEU A 31 -13.68 -20.36 -7.21
CA LEU A 31 -12.65 -20.06 -6.19
C LEU A 31 -12.46 -21.27 -5.25
N ARG A 32 -13.53 -21.83 -4.69
CA ARG A 32 -13.46 -23.02 -3.82
C ARG A 32 -12.85 -24.25 -4.54
N GLU A 33 -13.09 -24.40 -5.84
CA GLU A 33 -12.49 -25.50 -6.61
C GLU A 33 -10.98 -25.29 -6.76
N PHE A 34 -10.53 -24.06 -7.02
CA PHE A 34 -9.11 -23.71 -7.13
C PHE A 34 -8.39 -23.75 -5.76
N GLU A 35 -9.05 -23.37 -4.68
CA GLU A 35 -8.54 -23.53 -3.32
C GLU A 35 -8.25 -25.02 -3.00
N LYS A 36 -9.21 -25.92 -3.31
CA LYS A 36 -9.01 -27.38 -3.11
C LYS A 36 -7.87 -27.94 -3.96
N GLN A 37 -7.52 -27.27 -5.05
CA GLN A 37 -6.39 -27.66 -5.91
C GLN A 37 -5.06 -27.03 -5.46
N GLY A 38 -5.04 -26.22 -4.41
CA GLY A 38 -3.86 -25.49 -3.95
C GLY A 38 -3.37 -24.43 -4.93
N LEU A 39 -4.26 -23.91 -5.79
CA LEU A 39 -3.94 -22.91 -6.79
C LEU A 39 -4.24 -21.48 -6.33
N ILE A 40 -4.89 -21.31 -5.18
CA ILE A 40 -5.12 -20.00 -4.56
C ILE A 40 -4.09 -19.81 -3.46
N LYS A 41 -3.42 -18.67 -3.49
CA LYS A 41 -2.50 -18.22 -2.45
C LYS A 41 -2.89 -16.83 -1.97
N GLU A 42 -2.56 -16.52 -0.73
CA GLU A 42 -2.78 -15.22 -0.10
C GLU A 42 -1.43 -14.59 0.21
N GLY A 43 -1.33 -13.28 0.01
CA GLY A 43 -0.10 -12.54 0.28
C GLY A 43 -0.26 -11.04 0.09
N THR A 44 0.84 -10.31 0.25
CA THR A 44 0.90 -8.86 0.12
C THR A 44 1.36 -8.45 -1.29
N PHE A 45 0.57 -7.63 -1.98
CA PHE A 45 0.92 -7.15 -3.31
C PHE A 45 1.92 -6.00 -3.26
N ILE A 46 3.04 -6.19 -3.90
CA ILE A 46 4.09 -5.18 -4.09
C ILE A 46 4.03 -4.66 -5.53
N GLY A 47 3.52 -3.44 -5.68
CA GLY A 47 3.36 -2.82 -6.99
C GLY A 47 4.66 -2.31 -7.60
N ASN A 48 4.61 -2.01 -8.90
CA ASN A 48 5.68 -1.37 -9.65
C ASN A 48 5.09 -0.34 -10.61
N GLN A 49 5.81 0.76 -10.84
CA GLN A 49 5.40 1.87 -11.73
C GLN A 49 5.01 1.41 -13.15
N LYS A 50 5.62 0.32 -13.64
CA LYS A 50 5.28 -0.26 -14.96
C LYS A 50 3.96 -1.05 -14.98
N GLY A 51 3.24 -1.08 -13.85
CA GLY A 51 1.91 -1.69 -13.73
C GLY A 51 1.91 -3.19 -13.39
N PHE A 52 3.05 -3.88 -13.42
CA PHE A 52 3.17 -5.24 -12.89
C PHE A 52 3.48 -5.20 -11.39
N GLY A 53 3.49 -6.35 -10.74
CA GLY A 53 3.91 -6.45 -9.35
C GLY A 53 4.28 -7.86 -8.96
N PHE A 54 4.50 -8.03 -7.66
CA PHE A 54 4.79 -9.32 -7.03
C PHE A 54 3.86 -9.52 -5.85
N VAL A 55 3.59 -10.76 -5.51
CA VAL A 55 2.89 -11.09 -4.26
C VAL A 55 3.85 -11.84 -3.37
N GLU A 56 4.22 -11.20 -2.27
CA GLU A 56 5.01 -11.76 -1.19
C GLU A 56 4.13 -12.66 -0.34
N LEU A 57 4.59 -13.89 -0.08
CA LEU A 57 3.90 -14.91 0.69
C LEU A 57 4.57 -15.03 2.07
N GLU A 58 3.79 -15.12 3.15
CA GLU A 58 4.32 -15.14 4.52
C GLU A 58 5.24 -16.34 4.81
N ASN A 59 5.08 -17.47 4.08
CA ASN A 59 5.77 -18.73 4.39
C ASN A 59 6.55 -19.30 3.20
N GLU A 60 6.78 -18.55 2.14
CA GLU A 60 7.49 -19.02 0.95
C GLU A 60 8.58 -18.00 0.57
N GLU A 61 9.73 -18.48 0.12
CA GLU A 61 10.85 -17.63 -0.32
C GLU A 61 10.61 -17.02 -1.72
N ASP A 62 9.80 -17.68 -2.54
CA ASP A 62 9.55 -17.28 -3.92
C ASP A 62 8.28 -16.42 -4.04
N ASP A 63 8.43 -15.18 -4.50
CA ASP A 63 7.32 -14.29 -4.83
C ASP A 63 6.59 -14.73 -6.09
N ILE A 64 5.28 -14.44 -6.14
CA ILE A 64 4.47 -14.68 -7.32
C ILE A 64 4.47 -13.43 -8.21
N PHE A 65 4.94 -13.57 -9.45
CA PHE A 65 4.89 -12.48 -10.44
C PHE A 65 3.48 -12.25 -10.95
N ILE A 66 3.01 -11.00 -10.93
CA ILE A 66 1.70 -10.57 -11.41
C ILE A 66 1.87 -9.64 -12.61
N PRO A 67 1.61 -10.10 -13.83
CA PRO A 67 1.67 -9.24 -15.02
C PRO A 67 0.69 -8.07 -14.93
N ALA A 68 1.00 -6.93 -15.55
CA ALA A 68 0.21 -5.70 -15.49
C ALA A 68 -1.28 -5.90 -15.82
N ASN A 69 -1.58 -6.78 -16.77
CA ASN A 69 -2.94 -7.15 -17.16
C ASN A 69 -3.62 -8.16 -16.22
N SER A 70 -2.99 -8.52 -15.11
CA SER A 70 -3.48 -9.49 -14.12
C SER A 70 -3.53 -8.92 -12.71
N VAL A 71 -3.16 -7.64 -12.53
CA VAL A 71 -3.16 -6.92 -11.25
C VAL A 71 -4.58 -6.48 -10.84
N GLY A 72 -5.41 -6.10 -11.81
CA GLY A 72 -6.74 -5.58 -11.53
C GLY A 72 -6.74 -4.23 -10.85
N THR A 73 -7.42 -4.16 -9.72
CA THR A 73 -7.49 -2.96 -8.88
C THR A 73 -6.57 -3.02 -7.66
N ALA A 74 -5.67 -4.03 -7.60
CA ALA A 74 -4.72 -4.12 -6.50
C ALA A 74 -3.75 -2.94 -6.53
N MET A 75 -3.51 -2.38 -5.35
CA MET A 75 -2.52 -1.35 -5.10
C MET A 75 -1.41 -1.89 -4.19
N HIS A 76 -0.29 -1.20 -4.17
CA HIS A 76 0.83 -1.56 -3.31
C HIS A 76 0.38 -1.74 -1.84
N GLN A 77 0.89 -2.79 -1.18
CA GLN A 77 0.54 -3.21 0.19
C GLN A 77 -0.87 -3.80 0.39
N ASP A 78 -1.68 -3.97 -0.67
CA ASP A 78 -2.94 -4.68 -0.52
C ASP A 78 -2.71 -6.15 -0.18
N LYS A 79 -3.50 -6.70 0.76
CA LYS A 79 -3.58 -8.15 0.95
C LYS A 79 -4.50 -8.73 -0.10
N VAL A 80 -4.01 -9.70 -0.85
CA VAL A 80 -4.69 -10.23 -2.04
C VAL A 80 -4.74 -11.74 -2.06
N ARG A 81 -5.78 -12.27 -2.73
CA ARG A 81 -5.81 -13.66 -3.20
C ARG A 81 -5.38 -13.73 -4.65
N VAL A 82 -4.52 -14.66 -4.94
CA VAL A 82 -3.94 -14.87 -6.27
C VAL A 82 -4.22 -16.26 -6.77
N LEU A 83 -4.76 -16.36 -7.99
CA LEU A 83 -4.83 -17.62 -8.72
C LEU A 83 -3.50 -17.85 -9.42
N VAL A 84 -2.79 -18.86 -8.98
CA VAL A 84 -1.46 -19.20 -9.46
C VAL A 84 -1.53 -20.10 -10.67
N LYS A 85 -0.75 -19.81 -11.70
CA LYS A 85 -0.59 -20.67 -12.85
C LYS A 85 0.40 -21.79 -12.50
N LYS A 86 0.11 -23.04 -12.95
CA LYS A 86 1.07 -24.13 -12.79
C LYS A 86 2.38 -23.78 -13.47
N LYS A 87 3.52 -23.96 -12.74
CA LYS A 87 4.87 -23.78 -13.31
C LYS A 87 5.00 -24.63 -14.59
N SER A 88 5.29 -23.97 -15.70
CA SER A 88 5.58 -24.64 -16.99
C SER A 88 7.07 -24.54 -17.24
N GLY A 89 7.83 -25.53 -16.76
CA GLY A 89 9.29 -25.63 -16.90
C GLY A 89 10.08 -25.31 -15.64
N SER A 90 11.24 -25.96 -15.50
CA SER A 90 12.21 -25.73 -14.42
C SER A 90 12.82 -24.33 -14.55
N GLY A 91 12.84 -23.55 -13.44
CA GLY A 91 13.52 -22.26 -13.36
C GLY A 91 12.70 -21.00 -13.72
N LYS A 92 11.43 -21.12 -14.13
CA LYS A 92 10.57 -19.94 -14.35
C LYS A 92 9.87 -19.50 -13.06
N ARG A 93 9.86 -18.18 -12.82
CA ARG A 93 9.06 -17.58 -11.75
C ARG A 93 7.59 -17.96 -11.89
N GLN A 94 6.94 -18.19 -10.76
CA GLN A 94 5.52 -18.51 -10.73
C GLN A 94 4.72 -17.26 -11.11
N GLU A 95 3.79 -17.38 -12.08
CA GLU A 95 2.88 -16.30 -12.45
C GLU A 95 1.53 -16.49 -11.80
N GLY A 96 0.89 -15.37 -11.42
CA GLY A 96 -0.45 -15.34 -10.87
C GLY A 96 -1.35 -14.28 -11.48
N THR A 97 -2.61 -14.32 -11.07
CA THR A 97 -3.61 -13.30 -11.37
C THR A 97 -4.31 -12.96 -10.06
N VAL A 98 -4.39 -11.68 -9.70
CA VAL A 98 -5.16 -11.23 -8.54
C VAL A 98 -6.63 -11.54 -8.82
N VAL A 99 -7.29 -12.21 -7.89
CA VAL A 99 -8.70 -12.62 -8.02
C VAL A 99 -9.59 -11.98 -6.96
N GLU A 100 -9.01 -11.54 -5.86
CA GLU A 100 -9.72 -10.88 -4.76
C GLU A 100 -8.76 -9.97 -3.98
N ILE A 101 -9.27 -8.83 -3.53
CA ILE A 101 -8.61 -7.97 -2.56
C ILE A 101 -9.21 -8.29 -1.20
N LEU A 102 -8.40 -8.74 -0.26
CA LEU A 102 -8.84 -9.09 1.10
C LEU A 102 -8.86 -7.86 2.00
N GLU A 103 -7.80 -7.06 1.91
CA GLU A 103 -7.63 -5.86 2.71
C GLU A 103 -6.88 -4.79 1.90
N ARG A 104 -7.30 -3.54 2.02
CA ARG A 104 -6.61 -2.41 1.41
C ARG A 104 -5.46 -1.96 2.29
N GLY A 105 -4.24 -2.11 1.79
CA GLY A 105 -3.03 -1.63 2.46
C GLY A 105 -2.77 -0.15 2.20
N THR A 106 -3.22 0.36 1.05
CA THR A 106 -3.08 1.77 0.68
C THR A 106 -4.44 2.43 0.64
N THR A 107 -4.70 3.33 1.58
CA THR A 107 -5.91 4.18 1.62
C THR A 107 -5.61 5.64 1.31
N GLU A 108 -4.36 6.05 1.42
CA GLU A 108 -3.89 7.40 1.18
C GLU A 108 -2.60 7.36 0.36
N VAL A 109 -2.38 8.39 -0.45
CA VAL A 109 -1.15 8.57 -1.22
C VAL A 109 -0.64 9.99 -1.09
N VAL A 110 0.67 10.13 -1.10
CA VAL A 110 1.35 11.42 -1.19
C VAL A 110 1.80 11.65 -2.63
N GLY A 111 1.64 12.86 -3.11
CA GLY A 111 2.04 13.20 -4.45
C GLY A 111 1.92 14.68 -4.77
N THR A 112 2.17 15.01 -6.02
CA THR A 112 2.04 16.37 -6.54
C THR A 112 0.71 16.52 -7.26
N PHE A 113 -0.07 17.53 -6.88
CA PHE A 113 -1.34 17.81 -7.54
C PHE A 113 -1.08 18.53 -8.87
N GLN A 114 -1.59 17.96 -9.94
CA GLN A 114 -1.60 18.53 -11.28
C GLN A 114 -3.03 18.92 -11.65
N ARG A 115 -3.25 20.21 -11.85
CA ARG A 115 -4.58 20.75 -12.15
C ARG A 115 -4.85 20.72 -13.65
N GLU A 116 -6.03 20.26 -13.99
CA GLU A 116 -6.67 20.46 -15.29
C GLU A 116 -7.82 21.47 -15.16
N ARG A 117 -8.59 21.72 -16.23
CA ARG A 117 -9.66 22.75 -16.21
C ARG A 117 -10.68 22.52 -15.09
N ASP A 118 -11.33 21.32 -15.08
CA ASP A 118 -12.44 21.00 -14.18
C ASP A 118 -12.13 19.81 -13.25
N TYR A 119 -10.88 19.34 -13.22
CA TYR A 119 -10.41 18.21 -12.40
C TYR A 119 -8.90 18.31 -12.22
N GLY A 120 -8.31 17.35 -11.60
CA GLY A 120 -6.86 17.21 -11.51
C GLY A 120 -6.44 15.76 -11.28
N PHE A 121 -5.13 15.57 -11.18
CA PHE A 121 -4.52 14.31 -10.82
C PHE A 121 -3.54 14.51 -9.69
N VAL A 122 -3.40 13.51 -8.83
CA VAL A 122 -2.26 13.43 -7.93
C VAL A 122 -1.27 12.44 -8.52
N LEU A 123 -0.12 12.96 -8.92
CA LEU A 123 1.03 12.18 -9.38
C LEU A 123 1.73 11.63 -8.16
N CYS A 124 1.59 10.33 -7.93
CA CYS A 124 2.12 9.68 -6.73
C CYS A 124 3.64 9.73 -6.68
N ASP A 125 4.22 10.10 -5.53
CA ASP A 125 5.67 10.15 -5.34
C ASP A 125 6.29 8.75 -5.29
N ASN A 126 5.57 7.79 -4.72
CA ASN A 126 6.04 6.42 -4.60
C ASN A 126 5.88 5.68 -5.93
N GLN A 127 7.01 5.26 -6.52
CA GLN A 127 7.10 4.53 -7.79
C GLN A 127 6.46 3.12 -7.75
N LYS A 128 5.95 2.69 -6.60
CA LYS A 128 5.19 1.44 -6.48
C LYS A 128 3.72 1.59 -6.93
N TYR A 129 3.25 2.82 -7.17
CA TYR A 129 1.94 3.10 -7.75
C TYR A 129 2.06 3.31 -9.26
N ALA A 130 1.29 2.51 -10.00
CA ALA A 130 1.32 2.56 -11.46
C ALA A 130 0.33 3.57 -12.07
N LYS A 131 -0.60 4.10 -11.26
CA LYS A 131 -1.66 4.98 -11.72
C LYS A 131 -1.73 6.23 -10.85
N ASP A 132 -1.89 7.39 -11.51
CA ASP A 132 -2.22 8.64 -10.85
C ASP A 132 -3.66 8.58 -10.32
N ILE A 133 -3.91 9.34 -9.26
CA ILE A 133 -5.24 9.42 -8.64
C ILE A 133 -6.00 10.59 -9.26
N TYR A 134 -7.16 10.29 -9.86
CA TYR A 134 -8.07 11.31 -10.37
C TYR A 134 -8.75 12.07 -9.23
N ILE A 135 -8.78 13.39 -9.32
CA ILE A 135 -9.40 14.26 -8.33
C ILE A 135 -10.44 15.14 -9.02
N ALA A 136 -11.71 14.91 -8.73
CA ALA A 136 -12.79 15.75 -9.22
C ALA A 136 -12.69 17.18 -8.61
N ALA A 137 -13.17 18.20 -9.31
CA ALA A 137 -13.12 19.60 -8.85
C ALA A 137 -13.65 19.78 -7.41
N LYS A 138 -14.77 19.17 -7.09
CA LYS A 138 -15.39 19.19 -5.74
C LYS A 138 -14.49 18.62 -4.65
N ASN A 139 -13.55 17.75 -5.01
CA ASN A 139 -12.65 17.03 -4.10
C ASN A 139 -11.26 17.67 -4.00
N SER A 140 -10.99 18.75 -4.74
CA SER A 140 -9.66 19.38 -4.81
C SER A 140 -9.38 20.42 -3.72
N LYS A 141 -10.38 20.81 -2.91
CA LYS A 141 -10.26 21.78 -1.80
C LYS A 141 -9.52 23.09 -2.16
N GLY A 142 -9.52 23.50 -3.42
CA GLY A 142 -8.85 24.72 -3.84
C GLY A 142 -7.31 24.67 -3.91
N VAL A 143 -6.70 23.49 -3.74
CA VAL A 143 -5.25 23.23 -3.87
C VAL A 143 -4.74 23.79 -5.21
N ARG A 144 -3.54 24.36 -5.23
CA ARG A 144 -2.92 24.93 -6.42
C ARG A 144 -2.22 23.87 -7.25
N ASP A 145 -2.04 24.18 -8.52
CA ASP A 145 -1.20 23.34 -9.40
C ASP A 145 0.24 23.30 -8.88
N GLY A 146 0.82 22.10 -8.81
CA GLY A 146 2.17 21.87 -8.30
C GLY A 146 2.30 21.74 -6.77
N ASP A 147 1.21 21.87 -6.00
CA ASP A 147 1.28 21.66 -4.57
C ASP A 147 1.44 20.18 -4.20
N LYS A 148 2.19 19.93 -3.12
CA LYS A 148 2.27 18.62 -2.48
C LYS A 148 1.03 18.37 -1.65
N VAL A 149 0.48 17.16 -1.79
CA VAL A 149 -0.80 16.81 -1.17
C VAL A 149 -0.80 15.38 -0.63
N VAL A 150 -1.64 15.17 0.37
CA VAL A 150 -2.12 13.84 0.74
C VAL A 150 -3.50 13.66 0.14
N ALA A 151 -3.68 12.64 -0.69
CA ALA A 151 -4.97 12.26 -1.26
C ALA A 151 -5.46 10.94 -0.66
N GLU A 152 -6.70 10.94 -0.17
CA GLU A 152 -7.41 9.76 0.25
C GLU A 152 -8.08 9.11 -0.96
N ILE A 153 -7.94 7.79 -1.10
CA ILE A 153 -8.54 7.03 -2.19
C ILE A 153 -9.98 6.71 -1.82
N ILE A 154 -10.94 7.16 -2.62
CA ILE A 154 -12.37 6.92 -2.40
C ILE A 154 -12.93 5.85 -3.35
N ASP A 155 -12.28 5.64 -4.49
CA ASP A 155 -12.57 4.57 -5.45
C ASP A 155 -11.25 4.05 -6.03
N TYR A 156 -11.07 2.74 -6.06
CA TYR A 156 -9.85 2.11 -6.58
C TYR A 156 -9.89 1.90 -8.11
N GLY A 157 -10.96 2.35 -8.74
CA GLY A 157 -11.15 2.23 -10.17
C GLY A 157 -11.38 0.81 -10.66
N ASP A 158 -11.23 0.64 -11.96
CA ASP A 158 -11.32 -0.64 -12.63
C ASP A 158 -10.38 -0.68 -13.87
N GLU A 159 -10.60 -1.61 -14.82
CA GLU A 159 -9.84 -1.67 -16.08
C GLU A 159 -10.04 -0.43 -16.97
N ARG A 160 -11.13 0.32 -16.80
CA ARG A 160 -11.54 1.46 -17.64
C ARG A 160 -11.37 2.80 -16.94
N HIS A 161 -11.44 2.81 -15.62
CA HIS A 161 -11.41 4.02 -14.81
C HIS A 161 -10.17 4.06 -13.94
N LYS A 162 -9.53 5.22 -13.87
CA LYS A 162 -8.43 5.46 -12.91
C LYS A 162 -8.99 5.47 -11.47
N PRO A 163 -8.15 5.20 -10.48
CA PRO A 163 -8.54 5.43 -9.08
C PRO A 163 -8.97 6.88 -8.88
N GLU A 164 -10.02 7.09 -8.08
CA GLU A 164 -10.52 8.42 -7.70
C GLU A 164 -10.21 8.69 -6.23
N GLY A 165 -9.83 9.93 -5.94
CA GLY A 165 -9.52 10.38 -4.59
C GLY A 165 -10.12 11.75 -4.26
N ARG A 166 -9.91 12.14 -3.01
CA ARG A 166 -10.14 13.51 -2.53
C ARG A 166 -8.87 14.01 -1.84
N ILE A 167 -8.60 15.30 -1.97
CA ILE A 167 -7.50 15.90 -1.21
C ILE A 167 -7.87 15.89 0.28
N LYS A 168 -7.04 15.24 1.09
CA LYS A 168 -7.15 15.21 2.54
C LYS A 168 -6.41 16.39 3.16
N GLU A 169 -5.16 16.59 2.72
CA GLU A 169 -4.25 17.60 3.25
C GLU A 169 -3.50 18.29 2.10
N ASP A 170 -3.40 19.60 2.16
CA ASP A 170 -2.56 20.41 1.30
C ASP A 170 -1.31 20.80 2.09
N MET A 171 -0.15 20.34 1.65
CA MET A 171 1.15 20.61 2.28
C MET A 171 1.83 21.85 1.66
N GLY A 172 1.17 22.48 0.66
CA GLY A 172 1.67 23.65 -0.04
C GLY A 172 2.69 23.34 -1.13
N SER A 173 3.35 24.39 -1.60
CA SER A 173 4.30 24.29 -2.72
C SER A 173 5.45 23.34 -2.40
N ILE A 174 5.82 22.51 -3.39
CA ILE A 174 7.01 21.64 -3.32
C ILE A 174 8.30 22.43 -3.03
N ASN A 175 8.33 23.72 -3.40
CA ASN A 175 9.50 24.60 -3.20
C ASN A 175 9.47 25.29 -1.83
N ALA A 176 8.45 25.11 -1.02
CA ALA A 176 8.41 25.69 0.32
C ALA A 176 9.32 24.90 1.27
N PRO A 177 10.09 25.59 2.12
CA PRO A 177 10.98 24.93 3.07
C PRO A 177 10.24 23.91 3.95
N GLY A 178 10.74 22.67 4.01
CA GLY A 178 10.21 21.59 4.85
C GLY A 178 9.06 20.77 4.24
N THR A 179 8.50 21.18 3.10
CA THR A 179 7.44 20.44 2.41
C THR A 179 7.94 19.08 1.93
N ASP A 180 9.17 18.99 1.49
CA ASP A 180 9.84 17.74 1.08
C ASP A 180 9.93 16.74 2.25
N ILE A 181 10.39 17.20 3.41
CA ILE A 181 10.49 16.38 4.62
C ILE A 181 9.09 15.95 5.08
N LEU A 182 8.13 16.87 5.11
CA LEU A 182 6.76 16.56 5.48
C LEU A 182 6.14 15.51 4.54
N ALA A 183 6.37 15.62 3.24
CA ALA A 183 5.91 14.65 2.25
C ALA A 183 6.48 13.25 2.52
N ILE A 184 7.77 13.14 2.87
CA ILE A 184 8.41 11.87 3.25
C ILE A 184 7.75 11.31 4.52
N VAL A 185 7.63 12.10 5.59
CA VAL A 185 6.98 11.70 6.85
C VAL A 185 5.58 11.14 6.59
N LYS A 186 4.77 11.85 5.79
CA LYS A 186 3.41 11.41 5.43
C LYS A 186 3.41 10.16 4.55
N SER A 187 4.34 10.01 3.60
CA SER A 187 4.41 8.85 2.71
C SER A 187 4.73 7.54 3.43
N PHE A 188 5.43 7.63 4.56
CA PHE A 188 5.73 6.50 5.44
C PHE A 188 4.73 6.34 6.59
N ASN A 189 3.64 7.14 6.62
CA ASN A 189 2.67 7.15 7.71
C ASN A 189 3.30 7.33 9.10
N ILE A 190 4.39 8.10 9.18
CA ILE A 190 5.04 8.40 10.45
C ILE A 190 4.14 9.38 11.22
N PRO A 191 3.73 9.03 12.46
CA PRO A 191 2.92 9.94 13.27
C PRO A 191 3.67 11.27 13.53
N SER A 192 3.09 12.38 13.11
CA SER A 192 3.64 13.73 13.32
C SER A 192 3.09 14.41 14.58
N GLU A 193 2.08 13.83 15.19
CA GLU A 193 1.45 14.34 16.41
C GLU A 193 1.32 13.23 17.46
N PHE A 194 1.50 13.59 18.71
CA PHE A 194 1.26 12.66 19.80
C PHE A 194 -0.25 12.43 20.00
N PRO A 195 -0.68 11.17 20.26
CA PRO A 195 -2.06 10.90 20.59
C PRO A 195 -2.54 11.73 21.81
N PRO A 196 -3.83 12.15 21.85
CA PRO A 196 -4.35 12.99 22.95
C PRO A 196 -4.10 12.44 24.35
N LYS A 197 -4.09 11.10 24.51
CA LYS A 197 -3.76 10.44 25.78
C LYS A 197 -2.33 10.73 26.23
N VAL A 198 -1.37 10.74 25.31
CA VAL A 198 0.05 11.04 25.58
C VAL A 198 0.20 12.51 25.99
N ILE A 199 -0.42 13.44 25.25
CA ILE A 199 -0.43 14.86 25.58
C ILE A 199 -1.02 15.09 26.97
N THR A 200 -2.16 14.43 27.29
CA THR A 200 -2.78 14.52 28.61
C THR A 200 -1.89 13.97 29.71
N GLN A 201 -1.17 12.88 29.46
CA GLN A 201 -0.24 12.28 30.41
C GLN A 201 0.97 13.19 30.61
N ALA A 202 1.56 13.72 29.55
CA ALA A 202 2.68 14.66 29.60
C ALA A 202 2.34 15.92 30.41
N GLY A 203 1.12 16.47 30.22
CA GLY A 203 0.65 17.62 30.98
C GLY A 203 0.41 17.37 32.48
N ARG A 204 0.45 16.12 32.93
CA ARG A 204 0.38 15.75 34.37
C ARG A 204 1.75 15.59 35.01
N VAL A 205 2.80 15.50 34.19
CA VAL A 205 4.17 15.38 34.69
C VAL A 205 4.58 16.75 35.25
N PRO A 206 5.03 16.85 36.52
CA PRO A 206 5.55 18.09 37.08
C PRO A 206 6.75 18.61 36.26
N ASP A 207 6.85 19.92 36.10
CA ASP A 207 7.98 20.60 35.45
C ASP A 207 9.24 20.66 36.34
N HIS A 208 9.14 20.19 37.58
CA HIS A 208 10.23 20.12 38.55
C HIS A 208 10.26 18.75 39.24
N VAL A 209 11.42 18.38 39.76
CA VAL A 209 11.58 17.14 40.53
C VAL A 209 10.93 17.32 41.90
N VAL A 210 9.86 16.54 42.16
CA VAL A 210 9.17 16.57 43.45
C VAL A 210 10.04 15.97 44.57
N ASP A 211 9.91 16.45 45.79
CA ASP A 211 10.76 16.01 46.91
C ASP A 211 10.69 14.52 47.18
N ALA A 212 9.50 13.93 47.12
CA ALA A 212 9.33 12.46 47.23
C ALA A 212 10.14 11.64 46.23
N ALA A 213 10.49 12.19 45.04
CA ALA A 213 11.33 11.52 44.07
C ALA A 213 12.84 11.63 44.38
N ARG A 214 13.20 12.37 45.42
CA ARG A 214 14.59 12.56 45.87
C ARG A 214 14.97 11.66 47.05
N ASP A 215 13.98 11.15 47.80
CA ASP A 215 14.20 10.41 49.05
C ASP A 215 15.11 9.18 48.88
N ASP A 216 15.04 8.50 47.76
CA ASP A 216 15.84 7.31 47.42
C ASP A 216 17.08 7.63 46.56
N ARG A 217 17.43 8.90 46.34
CA ARG A 217 18.53 9.30 45.47
C ARG A 217 19.67 9.92 46.26
N MET A 218 20.90 9.58 45.83
CA MET A 218 22.10 10.24 46.37
C MET A 218 22.18 11.65 45.80
N ASP A 219 22.35 12.66 46.66
CA ASP A 219 22.57 14.03 46.22
C ASP A 219 24.03 14.21 45.76
N LEU A 220 24.20 14.38 44.46
CA LEU A 220 25.49 14.62 43.79
C LEU A 220 25.58 16.04 43.22
N THR A 221 24.68 16.95 43.59
CA THR A 221 24.63 18.32 43.04
C THR A 221 25.88 19.14 43.37
N HIS A 222 26.64 18.71 44.37
CA HIS A 222 27.92 19.31 44.76
C HIS A 222 29.10 18.85 43.90
N LEU A 223 28.93 17.82 43.06
CA LEU A 223 29.98 17.34 42.18
C LEU A 223 29.90 18.02 40.81
N GLN A 224 31.04 18.40 40.30
CA GLN A 224 31.15 18.84 38.91
C GLN A 224 31.10 17.59 37.99
N THR A 225 29.99 17.42 37.29
CA THR A 225 29.75 16.27 36.46
C THR A 225 29.74 16.70 34.98
N VAL A 226 30.44 15.97 34.15
CA VAL A 226 30.45 16.14 32.68
C VAL A 226 30.07 14.84 32.00
N THR A 227 29.42 14.93 30.85
CA THR A 227 29.20 13.79 29.93
C THR A 227 30.22 13.89 28.80
N ILE A 228 30.76 12.75 28.42
CA ILE A 228 31.68 12.65 27.28
C ILE A 228 31.02 11.63 26.36
N ASP A 229 30.47 12.12 25.26
CA ASP A 229 29.86 11.29 24.24
C ASP A 229 30.93 10.74 23.28
N GLY A 230 30.71 9.57 22.72
CA GLY A 230 31.57 9.03 21.69
C GLY A 230 31.46 9.79 20.35
N GLU A 231 32.37 9.52 19.42
CA GLU A 231 32.39 10.17 18.10
C GLU A 231 31.08 9.91 17.29
N ASP A 232 30.31 8.88 17.65
CA ASP A 232 29.07 8.45 16.96
C ASP A 232 27.77 8.89 17.68
N ALA A 233 27.84 9.78 18.67
CA ALA A 233 26.71 10.21 19.50
C ALA A 233 25.95 11.41 18.90
#